data_b45609fbed7610e764ad04830c756011
#
_entry.id   b45609fbed7610e764ad04830c756011
#
_cell.length_a   1.000
_cell.length_b   1.000
_cell.length_c   1.000
_cell.angle_alpha   90.00
_cell.angle_beta   90.00
_cell.angle_gamma   90.00
#
_symmetry.space_group_name_H-M   'P 1'
#
loop_
_entity.id
_entity.type
_entity.pdbx_description
1 polymer ?
#
loop_
_entity_poly.entity_id
_entity_poly.type
_entity_poly.pdbx_seq_one_letter_code
_entity_poly.pdbx_strand_id
1 'polypeptide(L)'
;MAVKRVTEEPSHEWQTQETTDLFEAIGSLRSADEVGRFLRDLCTLSELEAMAHRWQVVRLLEEGLPYLEVSRRTHASTTTVTRVAFWLRHGEGGYRLVLDRLRRRRATAGPKTTV
;
A
#
# COMPACT_ATOMS: atom_id res chain seq x y z
N MET A 1 18.65 -14.09 23.03
CA MET A 1 17.52 -13.37 22.44
C MET A 1 16.98 -14.14 21.26
N ALA A 2 15.70 -14.41 21.28
CA ALA A 2 15.10 -15.17 20.17
C ALA A 2 15.05 -14.31 18.91
N VAL A 3 15.49 -14.88 17.83
CA VAL A 3 15.35 -14.22 16.54
C VAL A 3 13.89 -14.35 16.12
N LYS A 4 13.25 -13.22 15.89
CA LYS A 4 11.87 -13.24 15.46
C LYS A 4 11.82 -13.84 14.05
N ARG A 5 11.03 -14.86 13.92
CA ARG A 5 10.87 -15.49 12.63
C ARG A 5 9.93 -14.66 11.78
N VAL A 6 10.34 -14.40 10.56
CA VAL A 6 9.46 -13.75 9.60
C VAL A 6 8.42 -14.77 9.17
N THR A 7 7.17 -14.50 9.43
CA THR A 7 6.09 -15.36 8.99
C THR A 7 5.35 -14.68 7.86
N GLU A 8 4.76 -15.47 7.00
CA GLU A 8 3.96 -14.94 5.91
C GLU A 8 2.50 -14.83 6.28
N GLU A 9 2.16 -15.27 7.50
CA GLU A 9 0.80 -15.17 7.98
C GLU A 9 0.59 -13.85 8.71
N PRO A 10 -0.60 -13.24 8.58
CA PRO A 10 -0.92 -12.05 9.36
C PRO A 10 -0.82 -12.36 10.85
N SER A 11 -0.27 -11.45 11.60
CA SER A 11 -0.18 -11.58 13.04
C SER A 11 -0.50 -10.24 13.66
N HIS A 12 -0.73 -10.24 14.98
CA HIS A 12 -1.03 -9.01 15.70
C HIS A 12 0.20 -8.37 16.32
N GLU A 13 1.39 -8.88 16.00
CA GLU A 13 2.63 -8.36 16.59
C GLU A 13 2.92 -6.92 16.18
N TRP A 14 2.33 -6.47 15.08
CA TRP A 14 2.49 -5.09 14.63
C TRP A 14 1.59 -4.11 15.39
N GLN A 15 0.66 -4.60 16.19
CA GLN A 15 -0.27 -3.75 16.95
C GLN A 15 0.31 -3.40 18.30
N THR A 16 1.21 -2.44 18.32
CA THR A 16 1.81 -1.93 19.55
C THR A 16 1.26 -0.54 19.84
N GLN A 17 1.58 0.00 21.01
CA GLN A 17 1.17 1.36 21.32
C GLN A 17 1.80 2.34 20.33
N GLU A 18 3.05 2.12 19.98
CA GLU A 18 3.73 3.00 19.03
C GLU A 18 3.07 2.98 17.66
N THR A 19 2.72 1.80 17.15
CA THR A 19 2.07 1.74 15.85
C THR A 19 0.65 2.28 15.92
N THR A 20 -0.05 2.07 17.03
CA THR A 20 -1.38 2.65 17.20
C THR A 20 -1.32 4.17 17.16
N ASP A 21 -0.33 4.75 17.85
CA ASP A 21 -0.15 6.21 17.82
C ASP A 21 0.12 6.71 16.40
N LEU A 22 0.92 5.97 15.64
CA LEU A 22 1.18 6.33 14.26
C LEU A 22 -0.08 6.27 13.41
N PHE A 23 -0.87 5.21 13.59
CA PHE A 23 -2.10 5.07 12.82
C PHE A 23 -3.09 6.18 13.15
N GLU A 24 -3.15 6.60 14.41
CA GLU A 24 -4.00 7.74 14.79
C GLU A 24 -3.52 9.02 14.14
N ALA A 25 -2.21 9.22 14.10
CA ALA A 25 -1.65 10.40 13.43
C ALA A 25 -2.03 10.43 11.95
N ILE A 26 -1.85 9.30 11.27
CA ILE A 26 -2.22 9.19 9.85
C ILE A 26 -3.73 9.39 9.68
N GLY A 27 -4.52 8.80 10.58
CA GLY A 27 -5.97 8.89 10.51
C GLY A 27 -6.51 10.29 10.76
N SER A 28 -5.71 11.20 11.32
CA SER A 28 -6.12 12.58 11.52
C SER A 28 -5.99 13.43 10.27
N LEU A 29 -5.31 12.94 9.24
CA LEU A 29 -5.06 13.68 8.01
C LEU A 29 -6.33 13.72 7.17
N ARG A 30 -6.54 14.83 6.47
CA ARG A 30 -7.81 15.08 5.78
C ARG A 30 -7.69 15.20 4.27
N SER A 31 -6.49 15.15 3.74
CA SER A 31 -6.30 15.29 2.30
C SER A 31 -5.03 14.58 1.88
N ALA A 32 -4.93 14.32 0.58
CA ALA A 32 -3.71 13.72 0.02
C ALA A 32 -2.50 14.65 0.23
N ASP A 33 -2.73 15.95 0.16
CA ASP A 33 -1.67 16.90 0.42
C ASP A 33 -1.13 16.77 1.84
N GLU A 34 -2.00 16.67 2.83
CA GLU A 34 -1.59 16.50 4.22
C GLU A 34 -0.86 15.17 4.43
N VAL A 35 -1.36 14.10 3.80
CA VAL A 35 -0.69 12.80 3.88
C VAL A 35 0.72 12.89 3.30
N GLY A 36 0.86 13.53 2.15
CA GLY A 36 2.16 13.69 1.51
C GLY A 36 3.15 14.44 2.39
N ARG A 37 2.70 15.54 2.99
CA ARG A 37 3.55 16.34 3.87
C ARG A 37 4.00 15.55 5.09
N PHE A 38 3.07 14.84 5.72
CA PHE A 38 3.38 14.05 6.90
C PHE A 38 4.34 12.90 6.57
N LEU A 39 4.04 12.16 5.50
CA LEU A 39 4.88 11.02 5.14
C LEU A 39 6.27 11.48 4.68
N ARG A 40 6.36 12.65 4.01
CA ARG A 40 7.67 13.13 3.60
C ARG A 40 8.53 13.50 4.79
N ASP A 41 7.92 14.01 5.87
CA ASP A 41 8.66 14.31 7.10
C ASP A 41 9.02 13.03 7.86
N LEU A 42 8.10 12.07 7.87
CA LEU A 42 8.27 10.85 8.66
C LEU A 42 9.24 9.86 8.03
N CYS A 43 9.21 9.75 6.70
CA CYS A 43 9.94 8.72 5.97
C CYS A 43 11.16 9.30 5.29
N THR A 44 12.21 8.47 5.15
CA THR A 44 13.28 8.82 4.21
C THR A 44 12.71 8.77 2.81
N LEU A 45 13.39 9.42 1.87
CA LEU A 45 12.96 9.38 0.48
C LEU A 45 12.92 7.94 -0.03
N SER A 46 13.92 7.15 0.32
CA SER A 46 13.99 5.75 -0.08
C SER A 46 12.79 4.95 0.43
N GLU A 47 12.41 5.19 1.69
CA GLU A 47 11.24 4.51 2.26
C GLU A 47 9.95 4.92 1.55
N LEU A 48 9.82 6.20 1.25
CA LEU A 48 8.64 6.70 0.56
C LEU A 48 8.55 6.12 -0.84
N GLU A 49 9.67 6.07 -1.56
CA GLU A 49 9.69 5.49 -2.89
C GLU A 49 9.35 4.00 -2.87
N ALA A 50 9.86 3.29 -1.87
CA ALA A 50 9.55 1.86 -1.75
C ALA A 50 8.05 1.63 -1.55
N MET A 51 7.43 2.44 -0.71
CA MET A 51 5.99 2.34 -0.51
C MET A 51 5.22 2.70 -1.77
N ALA A 52 5.65 3.74 -2.47
CA ALA A 52 4.99 4.17 -3.70
C ALA A 52 5.07 3.09 -4.78
N HIS A 53 6.24 2.44 -4.92
CA HIS A 53 6.41 1.35 -5.87
C HIS A 53 5.51 0.18 -5.52
N ARG A 54 5.46 -0.16 -4.24
CA ARG A 54 4.61 -1.27 -3.79
C ARG A 54 3.15 -1.00 -4.09
N TRP A 55 2.72 0.24 -3.92
CA TRP A 55 1.35 0.61 -4.23
C TRP A 55 1.06 0.48 -5.73
N GLN A 56 2.02 0.84 -6.59
CA GLN A 56 1.84 0.64 -8.02
C GLN A 56 1.68 -0.84 -8.39
N VAL A 57 2.45 -1.71 -7.72
CA VAL A 57 2.30 -3.15 -7.92
C VAL A 57 0.88 -3.59 -7.57
N VAL A 58 0.36 -3.11 -6.43
CA VAL A 58 -1.01 -3.45 -6.03
C VAL A 58 -2.02 -3.02 -7.10
N ARG A 59 -1.88 -1.81 -7.61
CA ARG A 59 -2.82 -1.28 -8.60
C ARG A 59 -2.80 -2.08 -9.89
N LEU A 60 -1.61 -2.45 -10.37
CA LEU A 60 -1.51 -3.22 -11.61
C LEU A 60 -2.01 -4.64 -11.43
N LEU A 61 -1.77 -5.24 -10.26
CA LEU A 61 -2.33 -6.55 -9.96
C LEU A 61 -3.86 -6.50 -9.96
N GLU A 62 -4.43 -5.44 -9.43
CA GLU A 62 -5.88 -5.27 -9.41
C GLU A 62 -6.44 -5.13 -10.82
N GLU A 63 -5.67 -4.57 -11.74
CA GLU A 63 -6.08 -4.47 -13.14
C GLU A 63 -6.02 -5.81 -13.87
N GLY A 64 -5.48 -6.84 -13.23
CA GLY A 64 -5.44 -8.17 -13.79
C GLY A 64 -4.23 -8.48 -14.66
N LEU A 65 -3.20 -7.64 -14.60
CA LEU A 65 -2.01 -7.88 -15.39
C LEU A 65 -1.25 -9.12 -14.89
N PRO A 66 -0.63 -9.87 -15.80
CA PRO A 66 0.25 -10.98 -15.39
C PRO A 66 1.42 -10.46 -14.56
N TYR A 67 1.93 -11.30 -13.67
CA TYR A 67 3.00 -10.90 -12.76
C TYR A 67 4.26 -10.41 -13.50
N LEU A 68 4.60 -11.04 -14.60
CA LEU A 68 5.78 -10.61 -15.36
C LEU A 68 5.58 -9.21 -15.93
N GLU A 69 4.38 -8.90 -16.37
CA GLU A 69 4.08 -7.57 -16.89
C GLU A 69 4.11 -6.53 -15.78
N VAL A 70 3.59 -6.87 -14.61
CA VAL A 70 3.65 -5.98 -13.45
C VAL A 70 5.11 -5.70 -13.10
N SER A 71 5.93 -6.75 -13.06
CA SER A 71 7.37 -6.60 -12.78
C SER A 71 8.03 -5.68 -13.79
N ARG A 72 7.74 -5.88 -15.08
CA ARG A 72 8.33 -5.09 -16.14
C ARG A 72 7.96 -3.61 -16.02
N ARG A 73 6.70 -3.32 -15.75
CA ARG A 73 6.23 -1.94 -15.70
C ARG A 73 6.66 -1.18 -14.46
N THR A 74 6.76 -1.89 -13.33
CA THR A 74 7.10 -1.24 -12.07
C THR A 74 8.57 -1.31 -11.74
N HIS A 75 9.33 -2.13 -12.47
CA HIS A 75 10.73 -2.44 -12.18
C HIS A 75 10.90 -3.17 -10.85
N ALA A 76 9.80 -3.66 -10.27
CA ALA A 76 9.88 -4.52 -9.08
C ALA A 76 10.25 -5.93 -9.52
N SER A 77 10.99 -6.65 -8.66
CA SER A 77 11.32 -8.04 -8.97
C SER A 77 10.06 -8.89 -8.93
N THR A 78 10.10 -10.03 -9.60
CA THR A 78 8.97 -10.96 -9.57
C THR A 78 8.72 -11.46 -8.15
N THR A 79 9.77 -11.57 -7.35
CA THR A 79 9.63 -11.92 -5.93
C THR A 79 8.80 -10.87 -5.19
N THR A 80 9.09 -9.60 -5.43
CA THR A 80 8.32 -8.52 -4.81
C THR A 80 6.86 -8.57 -5.26
N VAL A 81 6.63 -8.77 -6.56
CA VAL A 81 5.26 -8.84 -7.09
C VAL A 81 4.50 -10.00 -6.44
N THR A 82 5.13 -11.17 -6.34
CA THR A 82 4.53 -12.34 -5.72
C THR A 82 4.17 -12.06 -4.26
N ARG A 83 5.08 -11.40 -3.53
CA ARG A 83 4.86 -11.07 -2.12
C ARG A 83 3.71 -10.09 -1.96
N VAL A 84 3.64 -9.07 -2.79
CA VAL A 84 2.55 -8.11 -2.74
C VAL A 84 1.22 -8.81 -3.06
N ALA A 85 1.21 -9.69 -4.06
CA ALA A 85 0.01 -10.44 -4.41
C ALA A 85 -0.46 -11.31 -3.23
N PHE A 86 0.47 -11.89 -2.49
CA PHE A 86 0.12 -12.67 -1.31
C PHE A 86 -0.61 -11.80 -0.28
N TRP A 87 -0.07 -10.63 0.04
CA TRP A 87 -0.68 -9.75 1.05
C TRP A 87 -1.98 -9.12 0.57
N LEU A 88 -2.12 -8.93 -0.73
CA LEU A 88 -3.38 -8.46 -1.28
C LEU A 88 -4.51 -9.46 -0.99
N ARG A 89 -4.20 -10.74 -1.00
CA ARG A 89 -5.18 -11.80 -0.77
C ARG A 89 -5.30 -12.23 0.69
N HIS A 90 -4.19 -12.22 1.42
CA HIS A 90 -4.12 -12.82 2.75
C HIS A 90 -3.72 -11.84 3.85
N GLY A 91 -3.63 -10.55 3.55
CA GLY A 91 -3.25 -9.56 4.54
C GLY A 91 -4.41 -9.12 5.41
N GLU A 92 -4.29 -7.93 5.95
CA GLU A 92 -5.28 -7.36 6.86
C GLU A 92 -6.46 -6.71 6.15
N GLY A 93 -6.51 -6.80 4.84
CA GLY A 93 -7.60 -6.19 4.08
C GLY A 93 -7.39 -4.73 3.74
N GLY A 94 -6.24 -4.16 4.09
CA GLY A 94 -5.98 -2.74 3.86
C GLY A 94 -5.93 -2.38 2.38
N TYR A 95 -5.29 -3.20 1.58
CA TYR A 95 -5.25 -2.94 0.14
C TYR A 95 -6.65 -2.95 -0.46
N ARG A 96 -7.44 -3.95 -0.10
CA ARG A 96 -8.80 -4.06 -0.63
C ARG A 96 -9.66 -2.87 -0.21
N LEU A 97 -9.52 -2.46 1.04
CA LEU A 97 -10.24 -1.30 1.56
C LEU A 97 -9.94 -0.05 0.74
N VAL A 98 -8.67 0.22 0.50
CA VAL A 98 -8.26 1.42 -0.23
C VAL A 98 -8.68 1.33 -1.69
N LEU A 99 -8.45 0.18 -2.33
CA LEU A 99 -8.83 -0.01 -3.72
C LEU A 99 -10.33 0.21 -3.93
N ASP A 100 -11.14 -0.34 -3.03
CA ASP A 100 -12.59 -0.19 -3.12
C ASP A 100 -13.02 1.25 -2.93
N ARG A 101 -12.40 1.96 -1.99
CA ARG A 101 -12.73 3.37 -1.75
C ARG A 101 -12.35 4.26 -2.92
N LEU A 102 -11.18 4.02 -3.50
CA LEU A 102 -10.76 4.79 -4.67
C LEU A 102 -11.67 4.53 -5.86
N ARG A 103 -12.11 3.29 -6.03
CA ARG A 103 -13.06 2.95 -7.09
C ARG A 103 -14.39 3.68 -6.89
N ARG A 104 -14.91 3.68 -5.66
CA ARG A 104 -16.16 4.39 -5.36
C ARG A 104 -16.03 5.88 -5.57
N ARG A 105 -14.89 6.43 -5.19
CA ARG A 105 -14.64 7.86 -5.36
C ARG A 105 -14.67 8.24 -6.84
N ARG A 106 -14.09 7.41 -7.70
CA ARG A 106 -14.13 7.64 -9.15
C ARG A 106 -15.54 7.55 -9.70
N ALA A 107 -16.30 6.55 -9.26
CA ALA A 107 -17.67 6.37 -9.71
C ALA A 107 -18.54 7.56 -9.29
N THR A 108 -18.35 8.05 -8.07
CA THR A 108 -19.11 9.19 -7.54
C THR A 108 -18.74 10.48 -8.27
N ALA A 109 -17.46 10.64 -8.57
CA ALA A 109 -16.99 11.84 -9.27
C ALA A 109 -17.37 11.85 -10.76
N GLY A 110 -17.79 10.68 -11.28
CA GLY A 110 -18.05 10.54 -12.70
C GLY A 110 -16.78 10.45 -13.50
N PRO A 111 -16.89 10.28 -14.82
CA PRO A 111 -15.72 10.21 -15.66
C PRO A 111 -14.98 11.53 -15.63
N LYS A 112 -13.68 11.45 -15.44
CA LYS A 112 -12.85 12.63 -15.50
C LYS A 112 -12.79 13.10 -16.93
N THR A 113 -13.30 14.29 -17.16
CA THR A 113 -13.12 14.92 -18.44
C THR A 113 -11.69 15.40 -18.50
N THR A 114 -10.93 14.81 -19.38
CA THR A 114 -9.63 15.36 -19.67
C THR A 114 -9.83 16.55 -20.55
N VAL A 115 -9.43 17.64 -20.08
CA VAL A 115 -9.49 18.84 -20.87
C VAL A 115 -8.21 18.93 -21.66
#